data_458ba4c908921665a673c27edbec496a
#
_entry.id   458ba4c908921665a673c27edbec496a
#
_cell.length_a   1.000
_cell.length_b   1.000
_cell.length_c   1.000
_cell.angle_alpha   90.00
_cell.angle_beta   90.00
_cell.angle_gamma   90.00
#
_symmetry.space_group_name_H-M   'P 1'
#
loop_
_entity.id
_entity.type
_entity.pdbx_description
1 polymer ?
#
loop_
_entity_poly.entity_id
_entity_poly.type
_entity_poly.pdbx_seq_one_letter_code
_entity_poly.pdbx_strand_id
1 'polypeptide(L)'
;MTQAIRPFAPQSPNPSDPANRGESGPPRDSANRQGSLEDKARFFDYREAANPVRKGLTEPIGYRQWGPSLHSSGPTALLPLDTSAELGCPAPATSPGLAASFLRLQAGDSLAATARASSSLFFVLQGHGQIQRLGSDLGDAIQRTWDQGDLFVLPAGAVPTLSADVTSVLYWVHDGPLLTYLGVQPCEPRFQATFYGGERLKAELGNLMEDPSSQRSNRLSILLANADLPASRTVSHTLWAMYGAVRAGSCQPPHRHQSVAIDLIIDCDPGCYTLVGPALADNGSILNPKRIEWEPGGVFVTPPGHWHAHVNESGRVAHLLPIQDAGLHTYLRSLDIRFTG
;
A
#
# COMPACT_ATOMS: atom_id res chain seq x y z
N MET A 1 -6.10 43.90 -15.95
CA MET A 1 -7.44 44.01 -16.53
C MET A 1 -8.22 42.78 -16.09
N THR A 2 -9.03 42.94 -15.07
CA THR A 2 -9.75 41.85 -14.40
C THR A 2 -11.19 41.87 -14.96
N GLN A 3 -11.55 40.86 -15.75
CA GLN A 3 -12.96 40.71 -16.17
C GLN A 3 -13.75 40.02 -15.07
N ALA A 4 -14.76 40.75 -14.58
CA ALA A 4 -15.75 40.26 -13.62
C ALA A 4 -16.75 39.32 -14.31
N ILE A 5 -16.89 38.12 -13.79
CA ILE A 5 -17.91 37.15 -14.19
C ILE A 5 -19.24 37.57 -13.56
N ARG A 6 -20.28 37.82 -14.38
CA ARG A 6 -21.63 38.14 -13.91
C ARG A 6 -22.33 36.84 -13.47
N PRO A 7 -23.13 36.88 -12.39
CA PRO A 7 -23.92 35.73 -11.96
C PRO A 7 -25.14 35.51 -12.87
N PHE A 8 -25.41 34.22 -13.13
CA PHE A 8 -26.61 33.78 -13.86
C PHE A 8 -27.85 33.93 -12.96
N ALA A 9 -28.84 34.65 -13.45
CA ALA A 9 -30.13 34.75 -12.77
C ALA A 9 -31.06 33.60 -13.23
N PRO A 10 -31.87 33.00 -12.33
CA PRO A 10 -32.82 31.96 -12.73
C PRO A 10 -34.04 32.57 -13.46
N GLN A 11 -34.40 31.99 -14.58
CA GLN A 11 -35.64 32.32 -15.30
C GLN A 11 -36.80 31.55 -14.69
N SER A 12 -37.87 32.29 -14.36
CA SER A 12 -39.13 31.76 -13.85
C SER A 12 -39.92 31.04 -14.96
N PRO A 13 -40.68 29.97 -14.65
CA PRO A 13 -41.51 29.31 -15.65
C PRO A 13 -42.78 30.07 -15.91
N ASN A 14 -43.17 30.14 -17.19
CA ASN A 14 -44.38 30.75 -17.70
C ASN A 14 -45.57 29.76 -17.56
N PRO A 15 -46.74 30.16 -17.01
CA PRO A 15 -47.90 29.29 -16.97
C PRO A 15 -48.84 29.62 -18.11
N SER A 16 -49.14 28.65 -18.94
CA SER A 16 -50.39 28.48 -19.68
C SER A 16 -50.21 27.63 -20.93
N ASP A 17 -50.75 26.40 -20.91
CA ASP A 17 -51.78 26.02 -21.90
C ASP A 17 -52.52 24.73 -21.48
N PRO A 18 -53.86 24.64 -21.71
CA PRO A 18 -54.71 23.60 -21.18
C PRO A 18 -55.07 22.52 -22.22
N ALA A 19 -55.35 21.33 -21.66
CA ALA A 19 -56.29 20.32 -22.17
C ALA A 19 -55.92 19.54 -23.45
N ASN A 20 -55.68 18.26 -23.29
CA ASN A 20 -56.43 17.30 -24.08
C ASN A 20 -56.76 16.05 -23.25
N ARG A 21 -58.07 15.69 -23.24
CA ARG A 21 -58.64 14.51 -22.63
C ARG A 21 -58.57 13.38 -23.65
N GLY A 22 -58.38 12.15 -23.13
CA GLY A 22 -58.91 11.05 -23.88
C GLY A 22 -58.06 9.77 -23.82
N GLU A 23 -58.68 8.85 -23.15
CA GLU A 23 -58.68 7.40 -23.37
C GLU A 23 -57.79 6.54 -22.50
N SER A 24 -58.47 5.88 -21.58
CA SER A 24 -58.08 4.76 -20.76
C SER A 24 -57.75 3.53 -21.60
N GLY A 25 -56.49 3.13 -21.64
CA GLY A 25 -56.05 1.81 -22.03
C GLY A 25 -55.81 0.95 -20.76
N PRO A 26 -55.95 -0.40 -20.83
CA PRO A 26 -55.82 -1.24 -19.66
C PRO A 26 -54.43 -1.25 -19.07
N PRO A 27 -54.27 -1.54 -17.78
CA PRO A 27 -52.96 -1.51 -17.10
C PRO A 27 -52.02 -2.56 -17.71
N ARG A 28 -50.95 -2.13 -18.30
CA ARG A 28 -49.83 -3.03 -18.61
C ARG A 28 -49.09 -3.36 -17.33
N ASP A 29 -49.23 -4.61 -16.95
CA ASP A 29 -48.61 -5.26 -15.83
C ASP A 29 -47.10 -5.13 -15.83
N SER A 30 -46.62 -4.77 -14.69
CA SER A 30 -45.38 -5.16 -14.02
C SER A 30 -44.36 -5.96 -14.82
N ALA A 31 -43.41 -5.29 -15.44
CA ALA A 31 -42.07 -5.83 -15.64
C ALA A 31 -41.08 -4.66 -15.74
N ASN A 32 -40.09 -4.66 -14.86
CA ASN A 32 -38.94 -3.75 -14.89
C ASN A 32 -39.13 -2.35 -14.28
N ARG A 33 -39.27 -2.26 -12.95
CA ARG A 33 -38.83 -1.07 -12.22
C ARG A 33 -37.30 -1.06 -12.16
N GLN A 34 -36.63 -0.90 -13.28
CA GLN A 34 -35.36 -0.21 -13.29
C GLN A 34 -35.66 1.20 -12.84
N GLY A 35 -35.29 1.55 -11.61
CA GLY A 35 -35.42 2.90 -11.11
C GLY A 35 -34.84 3.88 -12.12
N SER A 36 -35.45 5.06 -12.27
CA SER A 36 -34.94 6.09 -13.16
C SER A 36 -33.44 6.33 -12.87
N LEU A 37 -32.62 6.57 -13.89
CA LEU A 37 -31.21 6.94 -13.70
C LEU A 37 -31.07 8.13 -12.75
N GLU A 38 -32.03 9.01 -12.75
CA GLU A 38 -32.12 10.18 -11.87
C GLU A 38 -32.30 9.82 -10.39
N ASP A 39 -32.92 8.65 -10.08
CA ASP A 39 -33.09 8.18 -8.71
C ASP A 39 -31.77 7.89 -7.99
N LYS A 40 -30.66 7.75 -8.74
CA LYS A 40 -29.31 7.54 -8.22
C LYS A 40 -28.54 8.85 -8.02
N ALA A 41 -29.02 9.97 -8.59
CA ALA A 41 -28.37 11.25 -8.43
C ALA A 41 -28.48 11.75 -6.98
N ARG A 42 -27.41 12.31 -6.44
CA ARG A 42 -27.36 12.96 -5.15
C ARG A 42 -26.63 14.29 -5.28
N PHE A 43 -27.11 15.30 -4.57
CA PHE A 43 -26.56 16.64 -4.59
C PHE A 43 -26.22 17.06 -3.16
N PHE A 44 -25.01 17.54 -2.96
CA PHE A 44 -24.54 17.99 -1.66
C PHE A 44 -24.02 19.42 -1.77
N ASP A 45 -24.19 20.21 -0.72
CA ASP A 45 -23.55 21.51 -0.62
C ASP A 45 -22.02 21.27 -0.48
N TYR A 46 -21.25 21.80 -1.41
CA TYR A 46 -19.79 21.63 -1.43
C TYR A 46 -19.12 22.14 -0.14
N ARG A 47 -19.65 23.20 0.47
CA ARG A 47 -19.10 23.75 1.73
C ARG A 47 -19.16 22.77 2.89
N GLU A 48 -20.13 21.86 2.89
CA GLU A 48 -20.33 20.82 3.91
C GLU A 48 -19.72 19.48 3.51
N ALA A 49 -19.65 19.18 2.22
CA ALA A 49 -19.26 17.89 1.68
C ALA A 49 -17.83 17.84 1.10
N ALA A 50 -17.09 18.97 1.11
CA ALA A 50 -15.78 19.08 0.46
C ALA A 50 -14.70 18.12 1.01
N ASN A 51 -14.85 17.62 2.24
CA ASN A 51 -13.87 16.80 2.93
C ASN A 51 -14.46 15.43 3.30
N PRO A 52 -14.52 14.47 2.35
CA PRO A 52 -15.19 13.19 2.57
C PRO A 52 -14.40 12.22 3.46
N VAL A 53 -13.06 12.36 3.55
CA VAL A 53 -12.23 11.47 4.39
C VAL A 53 -12.36 11.91 5.85
N ARG A 54 -13.32 11.31 6.54
CA ARG A 54 -13.61 11.57 7.95
C ARG A 54 -14.37 10.41 8.57
N LYS A 55 -14.28 10.30 9.90
CA LYS A 55 -14.99 9.27 10.66
C LYS A 55 -16.51 9.31 10.38
N GLY A 56 -17.07 8.14 10.12
CA GLY A 56 -18.49 7.96 9.84
C GLY A 56 -18.88 8.27 8.39
N LEU A 57 -17.93 8.57 7.49
CA LEU A 57 -18.17 8.71 6.05
C LEU A 57 -17.19 7.87 5.25
N THR A 58 -16.01 8.39 4.89
CA THR A 58 -14.90 7.58 4.37
C THR A 58 -13.87 7.49 5.49
N GLU A 59 -13.78 6.33 6.12
CA GLU A 59 -12.94 6.16 7.30
C GLU A 59 -11.46 6.42 6.98
N PRO A 60 -10.79 7.27 7.75
CA PRO A 60 -9.35 7.48 7.61
C PRO A 60 -8.57 6.20 7.91
N ILE A 61 -7.47 5.99 7.21
CA ILE A 61 -6.54 4.90 7.51
C ILE A 61 -5.96 5.15 8.91
N GLY A 62 -6.17 4.19 9.83
CA GLY A 62 -5.69 4.25 11.19
C GLY A 62 -4.29 3.64 11.35
N TYR A 63 -3.68 3.86 12.51
CA TYR A 63 -2.47 3.16 12.92
C TYR A 63 -2.81 1.71 13.25
N ARG A 64 -2.06 0.77 12.66
CA ARG A 64 -2.17 -0.65 12.96
C ARG A 64 -0.77 -1.23 13.10
N GLN A 65 -0.68 -2.26 13.92
CA GLN A 65 0.56 -3.00 14.15
C GLN A 65 0.23 -4.48 14.33
N TRP A 66 1.06 -5.33 13.79
CA TRP A 66 1.03 -6.78 13.96
C TRP A 66 2.41 -7.27 14.38
N GLY A 67 2.47 -8.00 15.47
CA GLY A 67 3.70 -8.57 15.99
C GLY A 67 4.07 -9.91 15.31
N PRO A 68 5.29 -10.40 15.54
CA PRO A 68 5.78 -11.65 14.96
C PRO A 68 5.02 -12.90 15.44
N SER A 69 4.31 -12.83 16.54
CA SER A 69 3.49 -13.94 17.05
C SER A 69 2.43 -14.42 16.06
N LEU A 70 2.00 -13.55 15.11
CA LEU A 70 1.06 -13.91 14.07
C LEU A 70 1.59 -15.03 13.16
N HIS A 71 2.88 -15.04 12.86
CA HIS A 71 3.48 -15.96 11.88
C HIS A 71 4.53 -16.90 12.45
N SER A 72 4.95 -16.74 13.71
CA SER A 72 6.06 -17.48 14.32
C SER A 72 5.79 -18.96 14.51
N SER A 73 4.53 -19.40 14.56
CA SER A 73 4.16 -20.80 14.77
C SER A 73 2.81 -21.14 14.15
N GLY A 74 2.58 -22.42 13.86
CA GLY A 74 1.32 -22.97 13.34
C GLY A 74 1.48 -23.65 11.98
N PRO A 75 0.40 -24.15 11.38
CA PRO A 75 0.42 -24.84 10.08
C PRO A 75 0.71 -23.88 8.93
N THR A 76 0.96 -24.43 7.74
CA THR A 76 1.00 -23.67 6.49
C THR A 76 -0.28 -22.86 6.31
N ALA A 77 -0.13 -21.55 6.14
CA ALA A 77 -1.27 -20.63 6.06
C ALA A 77 -0.91 -19.30 5.39
N LEU A 78 -1.91 -18.71 4.75
CA LEU A 78 -1.96 -17.28 4.39
C LEU A 78 -2.54 -16.53 5.59
N LEU A 79 -1.82 -15.53 6.07
CA LEU A 79 -2.14 -14.75 7.28
C LEU A 79 -2.31 -13.27 6.90
N PRO A 80 -3.50 -12.82 6.52
CA PRO A 80 -3.73 -11.45 6.06
C PRO A 80 -3.63 -10.44 7.21
N LEU A 81 -3.04 -9.28 6.93
CA LEU A 81 -3.03 -8.09 7.79
C LEU A 81 -4.25 -7.23 7.42
N ASP A 82 -5.44 -7.70 7.78
CA ASP A 82 -6.71 -7.19 7.27
C ASP A 82 -7.31 -6.10 8.16
N THR A 83 -7.60 -4.94 7.56
CA THR A 83 -8.32 -3.81 8.16
C THR A 83 -9.56 -3.41 7.36
N SER A 84 -9.94 -4.23 6.38
CA SER A 84 -11.00 -3.90 5.42
C SER A 84 -12.35 -3.60 6.07
N ALA A 85 -12.71 -4.32 7.13
CA ALA A 85 -13.96 -4.09 7.87
C ALA A 85 -14.00 -2.70 8.51
N GLU A 86 -12.86 -2.21 9.05
CA GLU A 86 -12.75 -0.90 9.66
C GLU A 86 -12.78 0.23 8.61
N LEU A 87 -12.19 -0.03 7.44
CA LEU A 87 -12.10 0.93 6.35
C LEU A 87 -13.32 0.92 5.41
N GLY A 88 -14.22 -0.05 5.57
CA GLY A 88 -15.36 -0.22 4.67
C GLY A 88 -14.95 -0.48 3.22
N CYS A 89 -13.83 -1.18 2.99
CA CYS A 89 -13.32 -1.48 1.66
C CYS A 89 -13.32 -2.99 1.37
N PRO A 90 -13.15 -3.41 0.09
CA PRO A 90 -13.11 -4.83 -0.27
C PRO A 90 -12.01 -5.60 0.47
N ALA A 91 -12.37 -6.76 1.03
CA ALA A 91 -11.48 -7.64 1.80
C ALA A 91 -10.78 -8.69 0.92
N PRO A 92 -9.55 -9.15 1.33
CA PRO A 92 -8.73 -8.59 2.39
C PRO A 92 -7.98 -7.33 1.96
N ALA A 93 -7.81 -6.38 2.87
CA ALA A 93 -7.06 -5.15 2.61
C ALA A 93 -6.36 -4.64 3.87
N THR A 94 -5.11 -4.24 3.76
CA THR A 94 -4.36 -3.55 4.83
C THR A 94 -4.52 -2.03 4.71
N SER A 95 -4.79 -1.57 3.51
CA SER A 95 -5.27 -0.23 3.17
C SER A 95 -6.17 -0.32 1.95
N PRO A 96 -6.93 0.72 1.58
CA PRO A 96 -7.80 0.66 0.41
C PRO A 96 -7.10 0.30 -0.90
N GLY A 97 -5.79 0.58 -1.00
CA GLY A 97 -4.98 0.29 -2.19
C GLY A 97 -4.13 -0.97 -2.11
N LEU A 98 -3.82 -1.46 -0.90
CA LEU A 98 -2.85 -2.54 -0.70
C LEU A 98 -3.36 -3.61 0.26
N ALA A 99 -3.04 -4.87 -0.04
CA ALA A 99 -3.13 -5.96 0.91
C ALA A 99 -1.73 -6.49 1.24
N ALA A 100 -1.46 -6.66 2.53
CA ALA A 100 -0.28 -7.31 3.05
C ALA A 100 -0.66 -8.59 3.80
N SER A 101 0.18 -9.61 3.72
CA SER A 101 -0.02 -10.90 4.37
C SER A 101 1.31 -11.53 4.71
N PHE A 102 1.33 -12.41 5.71
CA PHE A 102 2.40 -13.39 5.84
C PHE A 102 1.99 -14.72 5.20
N LEU A 103 2.93 -15.33 4.51
CA LEU A 103 2.85 -16.69 4.01
C LEU A 103 3.74 -17.55 4.91
N ARG A 104 3.13 -18.36 5.77
CA ARG A 104 3.84 -19.34 6.58
C ARG A 104 3.75 -20.70 5.89
N LEU A 105 4.89 -21.33 5.61
CA LEU A 105 5.00 -22.64 5.02
C LEU A 105 5.78 -23.57 5.95
N GLN A 106 5.25 -24.75 6.19
CA GLN A 106 5.99 -25.80 6.85
C GLN A 106 6.95 -26.48 5.84
N ALA A 107 7.99 -27.12 6.34
CA ALA A 107 8.94 -27.85 5.49
C ALA A 107 8.23 -28.88 4.59
N GLY A 108 8.47 -28.84 3.29
CA GLY A 108 7.86 -29.70 2.27
C GLY A 108 6.48 -29.23 1.78
N ASP A 109 5.91 -28.18 2.37
CA ASP A 109 4.62 -27.67 1.95
C ASP A 109 4.72 -26.66 0.80
N SER A 110 3.58 -26.45 0.16
CA SER A 110 3.42 -25.45 -0.90
C SER A 110 2.17 -24.62 -0.68
N LEU A 111 2.19 -23.35 -1.10
CA LEU A 111 1.08 -22.42 -1.01
C LEU A 111 0.96 -21.59 -2.29
N ALA A 112 -0.26 -21.51 -2.82
CA ALA A 112 -0.57 -20.65 -3.96
C ALA A 112 -0.87 -19.22 -3.46
N ALA A 113 -0.12 -18.22 -3.95
CA ALA A 113 -0.34 -16.82 -3.63
C ALA A 113 -1.40 -16.22 -4.56
N THR A 114 -2.67 -16.49 -4.26
CA THR A 114 -3.81 -16.13 -5.10
C THR A 114 -4.29 -14.71 -4.80
N ALA A 115 -4.14 -13.79 -5.76
CA ALA A 115 -4.73 -12.45 -5.71
C ALA A 115 -5.04 -11.95 -7.12
N ARG A 116 -6.08 -11.11 -7.23
CA ARG A 116 -6.31 -10.28 -8.40
C ARG A 116 -5.44 -9.04 -8.25
N ALA A 117 -4.20 -9.10 -8.74
CA ALA A 117 -3.23 -8.02 -8.56
C ALA A 117 -2.49 -7.73 -9.87
N SER A 118 -2.07 -6.49 -10.06
CA SER A 118 -1.18 -6.09 -11.15
C SER A 118 0.28 -6.07 -10.70
N SER A 119 0.51 -6.06 -9.39
CA SER A 119 1.82 -6.07 -8.74
C SER A 119 1.77 -6.89 -7.46
N SER A 120 2.73 -7.81 -7.30
CA SER A 120 2.92 -8.60 -6.08
C SER A 120 4.38 -8.58 -5.67
N LEU A 121 4.66 -8.09 -4.46
CA LEU A 121 5.99 -8.06 -3.87
C LEU A 121 6.07 -9.10 -2.76
N PHE A 122 7.14 -9.89 -2.77
CA PHE A 122 7.45 -10.88 -1.74
C PHE A 122 8.81 -10.56 -1.12
N PHE A 123 8.91 -10.69 0.19
CA PHE A 123 10.17 -10.64 0.92
C PHE A 123 10.30 -11.88 1.80
N VAL A 124 11.42 -12.57 1.72
CA VAL A 124 11.69 -13.79 2.49
C VAL A 124 12.22 -13.42 3.87
N LEU A 125 11.36 -13.53 4.88
CA LEU A 125 11.74 -13.24 6.27
C LEU A 125 12.62 -14.34 6.84
N GLN A 126 12.28 -15.60 6.51
CA GLN A 126 12.93 -16.79 7.05
C GLN A 126 12.81 -17.95 6.08
N GLY A 127 13.84 -18.79 6.02
CA GLY A 127 13.84 -20.06 5.31
C GLY A 127 14.30 -19.95 3.86
N HIS A 128 14.09 -21.04 3.10
CA HIS A 128 14.43 -21.16 1.68
C HIS A 128 13.47 -22.11 0.97
N GLY A 129 13.42 -21.99 -0.35
CA GLY A 129 12.54 -22.80 -1.18
C GLY A 129 12.49 -22.34 -2.63
N GLN A 130 11.35 -22.56 -3.29
CA GLN A 130 11.19 -22.26 -4.70
C GLN A 130 9.90 -21.51 -4.95
N ILE A 131 9.90 -20.66 -5.97
CA ILE A 131 8.71 -20.08 -6.59
C ILE A 131 8.54 -20.66 -7.98
N GLN A 132 7.32 -21.07 -8.30
CA GLN A 132 6.92 -21.50 -9.63
C GLN A 132 5.68 -20.74 -10.07
N ARG A 133 5.71 -20.17 -11.27
CA ARG A 133 4.58 -19.57 -11.96
C ARG A 133 4.52 -20.11 -13.38
N LEU A 134 3.40 -20.63 -13.80
CA LEU A 134 3.20 -21.07 -15.17
C LEU A 134 3.15 -19.87 -16.12
N GLY A 135 3.56 -20.07 -17.35
CA GLY A 135 3.35 -19.10 -18.42
C GLY A 135 1.87 -18.94 -18.73
N SER A 136 1.46 -17.73 -19.12
CA SER A 136 0.10 -17.37 -19.51
C SER A 136 0.14 -16.22 -20.51
N ASP A 137 -1.01 -15.83 -21.06
CA ASP A 137 -1.14 -14.64 -21.92
C ASP A 137 -0.69 -13.35 -21.22
N LEU A 138 -0.64 -13.36 -19.87
CA LEU A 138 -0.22 -12.22 -19.05
C LEU A 138 1.25 -12.28 -18.59
N GLY A 139 2.06 -13.23 -19.08
CA GLY A 139 3.49 -13.24 -18.75
C GLY A 139 4.14 -14.62 -18.78
N ASP A 140 5.46 -14.59 -18.74
CA ASP A 140 6.31 -15.77 -18.85
C ASP A 140 6.25 -16.68 -17.65
N ALA A 141 6.63 -17.96 -17.87
CA ALA A 141 6.87 -18.90 -16.78
C ALA A 141 8.05 -18.43 -15.92
N ILE A 142 7.93 -18.63 -14.62
CA ILE A 142 8.98 -18.34 -13.64
C ILE A 142 9.23 -19.60 -12.84
N GLN A 143 10.50 -19.99 -12.72
CA GLN A 143 10.95 -21.00 -11.78
C GLN A 143 12.26 -20.53 -11.19
N ARG A 144 12.30 -20.31 -9.87
CA ARG A 144 13.47 -19.79 -9.18
C ARG A 144 13.49 -20.21 -7.72
N THR A 145 14.67 -20.46 -7.18
CA THR A 145 14.91 -20.60 -5.74
C THR A 145 14.91 -19.23 -5.07
N TRP A 146 14.54 -19.21 -3.80
CA TRP A 146 14.63 -18.04 -2.93
C TRP A 146 15.20 -18.44 -1.58
N ASP A 147 15.95 -17.52 -0.98
CA ASP A 147 16.60 -17.64 0.32
C ASP A 147 16.19 -16.47 1.23
N GLN A 148 16.45 -16.62 2.53
CA GLN A 148 16.21 -15.57 3.51
C GLN A 148 16.86 -14.24 3.10
N GLY A 149 16.08 -13.16 3.14
CA GLY A 149 16.47 -11.81 2.75
C GLY A 149 16.24 -11.48 1.29
N ASP A 150 15.88 -12.44 0.45
CA ASP A 150 15.52 -12.18 -0.95
C ASP A 150 14.22 -11.43 -1.05
N LEU A 151 14.15 -10.52 -2.03
CA LEU A 151 12.95 -9.80 -2.42
C LEU A 151 12.67 -10.02 -3.90
N PHE A 152 11.43 -10.30 -4.26
CA PHE A 152 11.04 -10.41 -5.66
C PHE A 152 9.68 -9.78 -5.92
N VAL A 153 9.52 -9.24 -7.12
CA VAL A 153 8.31 -8.53 -7.55
C VAL A 153 7.80 -9.15 -8.84
N LEU A 154 6.55 -9.56 -8.82
CA LEU A 154 5.89 -10.21 -9.95
C LEU A 154 4.83 -9.27 -10.56
N PRO A 155 4.80 -9.14 -11.89
CA PRO A 155 3.69 -8.52 -12.60
C PRO A 155 2.45 -9.44 -12.59
N ALA A 156 1.34 -8.92 -13.12
CA ALA A 156 0.17 -9.73 -13.44
C ALA A 156 0.56 -10.98 -14.23
N GLY A 157 -0.13 -12.09 -13.98
CA GLY A 157 0.13 -13.37 -14.60
C GLY A 157 -0.61 -14.51 -13.92
N ALA A 158 -0.21 -15.74 -14.22
CA ALA A 158 -0.72 -16.92 -13.53
C ALA A 158 -0.37 -16.88 -12.03
N VAL A 159 -1.17 -17.51 -11.22
CA VAL A 159 -0.96 -17.59 -9.75
C VAL A 159 0.36 -18.29 -9.46
N PRO A 160 1.29 -17.65 -8.72
CA PRO A 160 2.53 -18.31 -8.33
C PRO A 160 2.27 -19.28 -7.17
N THR A 161 3.00 -20.38 -7.18
CA THR A 161 3.08 -21.34 -6.08
C THR A 161 4.45 -21.21 -5.43
N LEU A 162 4.48 -21.09 -4.12
CA LEU A 162 5.68 -21.10 -3.31
C LEU A 162 5.78 -22.44 -2.58
N SER A 163 6.96 -23.07 -2.65
CA SER A 163 7.26 -24.32 -1.96
C SER A 163 8.44 -24.09 -1.03
N ALA A 164 8.37 -24.61 0.18
CA ALA A 164 9.41 -24.42 1.20
C ALA A 164 10.15 -25.72 1.49
N ASP A 165 11.49 -25.68 1.45
CA ASP A 165 12.34 -26.82 1.81
C ASP A 165 12.48 -26.97 3.33
N VAL A 166 12.36 -25.84 4.04
CA VAL A 166 12.33 -25.75 5.51
C VAL A 166 11.18 -24.85 5.95
N THR A 167 10.83 -24.87 7.23
CA THR A 167 9.82 -23.93 7.74
C THR A 167 10.19 -22.50 7.40
N SER A 168 9.33 -21.83 6.66
CA SER A 168 9.59 -20.54 6.02
C SER A 168 8.47 -19.55 6.27
N VAL A 169 8.83 -18.26 6.27
CA VAL A 169 7.92 -17.14 6.36
C VAL A 169 8.27 -16.11 5.30
N LEU A 170 7.32 -15.80 4.44
CA LEU A 170 7.43 -14.71 3.47
C LEU A 170 6.43 -13.61 3.80
N TYR A 171 6.81 -12.38 3.60
CA TYR A 171 5.93 -11.21 3.62
C TYR A 171 5.50 -10.90 2.20
N TRP A 172 4.19 -10.78 1.96
CA TRP A 172 3.59 -10.57 0.64
C TRP A 172 2.72 -9.32 0.64
N VAL A 173 2.99 -8.39 -0.28
CA VAL A 173 2.21 -7.16 -0.48
C VAL A 173 1.78 -7.06 -1.93
N HIS A 174 0.50 -6.70 -2.17
CA HIS A 174 -0.05 -6.57 -3.51
C HIS A 174 -1.13 -5.49 -3.61
N ASP A 175 -1.40 -5.01 -4.83
CA ASP A 175 -2.37 -3.96 -5.14
C ASP A 175 -3.79 -4.46 -5.45
N GLY A 176 -4.10 -5.69 -5.09
CA GLY A 176 -5.41 -6.32 -5.37
C GLY A 176 -6.63 -5.55 -4.86
N PRO A 177 -6.61 -4.95 -3.65
CA PRO A 177 -7.72 -4.13 -3.17
C PRO A 177 -8.06 -2.97 -4.10
N LEU A 178 -7.06 -2.27 -4.64
CA LEU A 178 -7.27 -1.19 -5.62
C LEU A 178 -8.00 -1.69 -6.86
N LEU A 179 -7.56 -2.82 -7.44
CA LEU A 179 -8.18 -3.39 -8.64
C LEU A 179 -9.62 -3.85 -8.35
N THR A 180 -9.85 -4.40 -7.17
CA THR A 180 -11.18 -4.82 -6.73
C THR A 180 -12.12 -3.63 -6.59
N TYR A 181 -11.65 -2.54 -5.97
CA TYR A 181 -12.41 -1.29 -5.86
C TYR A 181 -12.75 -0.70 -7.22
N LEU A 182 -11.80 -0.70 -8.15
CA LEU A 182 -12.00 -0.21 -9.52
C LEU A 182 -12.88 -1.13 -10.38
N GLY A 183 -13.13 -2.38 -9.95
CA GLY A 183 -13.86 -3.37 -10.74
C GLY A 183 -13.13 -3.85 -11.99
N VAL A 184 -11.78 -3.82 -11.99
CA VAL A 184 -10.94 -4.12 -13.15
C VAL A 184 -10.07 -5.35 -12.92
N GLN A 185 -9.55 -5.91 -14.04
CA GLN A 185 -8.53 -6.95 -14.04
C GLN A 185 -7.35 -6.50 -14.90
N PRO A 186 -6.13 -6.93 -14.60
CA PRO A 186 -4.99 -6.70 -15.49
C PRO A 186 -5.23 -7.38 -16.84
N CYS A 187 -4.97 -6.68 -17.93
CA CYS A 187 -5.03 -7.20 -19.29
C CYS A 187 -3.65 -7.43 -19.91
N GLU A 188 -2.60 -6.89 -19.28
CA GLU A 188 -1.20 -7.05 -19.69
C GLU A 188 -0.26 -6.87 -18.49
N PRO A 189 0.95 -7.47 -18.53
CA PRO A 189 1.99 -7.17 -17.56
C PRO A 189 2.54 -5.76 -17.82
N ARG A 190 2.76 -4.97 -16.79
CA ARG A 190 3.23 -3.59 -16.90
C ARG A 190 4.74 -3.44 -16.66
N PHE A 191 5.41 -4.52 -16.26
CA PHE A 191 6.85 -4.59 -16.01
C PHE A 191 7.29 -6.06 -16.01
N GLN A 192 8.58 -6.30 -16.15
CA GLN A 192 9.19 -7.62 -16.05
C GLN A 192 9.37 -8.03 -14.59
N ALA A 193 9.19 -9.32 -14.26
CA ALA A 193 9.49 -9.85 -12.94
C ALA A 193 10.92 -9.50 -12.52
N THR A 194 11.09 -9.05 -11.28
CA THR A 194 12.40 -8.60 -10.77
C THR A 194 12.74 -9.32 -9.49
N PHE A 195 14.02 -9.67 -9.34
CA PHE A 195 14.56 -10.37 -8.18
C PHE A 195 15.75 -9.60 -7.60
N TYR A 196 15.71 -9.34 -6.31
CA TYR A 196 16.77 -8.68 -5.55
C TYR A 196 17.30 -9.69 -4.53
N GLY A 197 18.50 -10.22 -4.75
CA GLY A 197 19.12 -11.16 -3.82
C GLY A 197 19.47 -10.51 -2.49
N GLY A 198 19.19 -11.18 -1.39
CA GLY A 198 19.34 -10.65 -0.03
C GLY A 198 20.77 -10.22 0.29
N GLU A 199 21.78 -10.98 -0.13
CA GLU A 199 23.18 -10.60 0.06
C GLU A 199 23.55 -9.32 -0.71
N ARG A 200 22.98 -9.14 -1.91
CA ARG A 200 23.17 -7.90 -2.67
C ARG A 200 22.48 -6.70 -2.01
N LEU A 201 21.26 -6.88 -1.51
CA LEU A 201 20.56 -5.82 -0.77
C LEU A 201 21.38 -5.35 0.44
N LYS A 202 21.93 -6.29 1.21
CA LYS A 202 22.80 -5.99 2.35
C LYS A 202 24.09 -5.28 1.92
N ALA A 203 24.73 -5.75 0.85
CA ALA A 203 25.97 -5.16 0.34
C ALA A 203 25.75 -3.72 -0.16
N GLU A 204 24.68 -3.46 -0.94
CA GLU A 204 24.36 -2.12 -1.43
C GLU A 204 24.02 -1.15 -0.28
N LEU A 205 23.28 -1.62 0.73
CA LEU A 205 23.00 -0.82 1.92
C LEU A 205 24.28 -0.57 2.73
N GLY A 206 25.14 -1.58 2.89
CA GLY A 206 26.45 -1.47 3.54
C GLY A 206 27.33 -0.41 2.87
N ASN A 207 27.44 -0.47 1.54
CA ASN A 207 28.18 0.52 0.75
C ASN A 207 27.64 1.95 0.98
N LEU A 208 26.32 2.11 1.00
CA LEU A 208 25.68 3.39 1.32
C LEU A 208 26.02 3.87 2.74
N MET A 209 26.02 2.96 3.72
CA MET A 209 26.33 3.28 5.12
C MET A 209 27.80 3.65 5.32
N GLU A 210 28.71 3.06 4.55
CA GLU A 210 30.16 3.33 4.61
C GLU A 210 30.56 4.57 3.82
N ASP A 211 29.73 5.05 2.88
CA ASP A 211 30.02 6.25 2.09
C ASP A 211 30.21 7.47 3.01
N PRO A 212 31.35 8.18 2.92
CA PRO A 212 31.58 9.39 3.72
C PRO A 212 30.51 10.47 3.57
N SER A 213 29.88 10.58 2.42
CA SER A 213 28.79 11.56 2.19
C SER A 213 27.52 11.22 2.97
N SER A 214 27.31 9.93 3.29
CA SER A 214 26.17 9.45 4.04
C SER A 214 26.34 9.48 5.57
N GLN A 215 27.55 9.79 6.06
CA GLN A 215 27.84 9.79 7.50
C GLN A 215 26.98 10.75 8.31
N ARG A 216 26.55 11.85 7.67
CA ARG A 216 25.63 12.83 8.26
C ARG A 216 24.16 12.56 7.95
N SER A 217 23.88 11.56 7.09
CA SER A 217 22.52 11.21 6.74
C SER A 217 21.92 10.29 7.81
N ASN A 218 20.77 10.64 8.29
CA ASN A 218 19.97 9.80 9.18
C ASN A 218 18.92 8.97 8.41
N ARG A 219 18.88 9.11 7.07
CA ARG A 219 18.00 8.34 6.17
C ARG A 219 18.84 7.47 5.26
N LEU A 220 19.11 6.26 5.72
CA LEU A 220 19.92 5.29 5.02
C LEU A 220 19.03 4.22 4.43
N SER A 221 18.63 4.41 3.18
CA SER A 221 17.76 3.47 2.47
C SER A 221 18.15 3.38 1.01
N ILE A 222 18.15 2.17 0.49
CA ILE A 222 18.24 1.90 -0.94
C ILE A 222 16.82 1.91 -1.48
N LEU A 223 16.56 2.75 -2.46
CA LEU A 223 15.32 2.71 -3.22
C LEU A 223 15.41 1.58 -4.25
N LEU A 224 14.50 0.63 -4.16
CA LEU A 224 14.43 -0.50 -5.10
C LEU A 224 13.65 -0.09 -6.35
N ALA A 225 14.20 -0.40 -7.52
CA ALA A 225 13.61 0.02 -8.79
C ALA A 225 13.68 -1.09 -9.84
N ASN A 226 12.69 -1.12 -10.72
CA ASN A 226 12.64 -1.96 -11.90
C ASN A 226 13.15 -1.19 -13.13
N ALA A 227 13.94 -1.82 -13.98
CA ALA A 227 14.52 -1.21 -15.18
C ALA A 227 13.44 -0.72 -16.17
N ASP A 228 12.27 -1.34 -16.19
CA ASP A 228 11.16 -0.95 -17.07
C ASP A 228 10.45 0.33 -16.58
N LEU A 229 10.79 0.82 -15.40
CA LEU A 229 10.14 1.96 -14.74
C LEU A 229 11.13 3.09 -14.40
N PRO A 230 11.97 3.53 -15.36
CA PRO A 230 13.08 4.46 -15.09
C PRO A 230 12.61 5.83 -14.61
N ALA A 231 11.41 6.27 -15.00
CA ALA A 231 10.88 7.59 -14.64
C ALA A 231 10.38 7.66 -13.21
N SER A 232 9.73 6.58 -12.71
CA SER A 232 9.21 6.53 -11.34
C SER A 232 10.23 6.00 -10.33
N ARG A 233 11.22 5.20 -10.79
CA ARG A 233 12.21 4.52 -9.96
C ARG A 233 11.54 3.65 -8.89
N THR A 234 10.55 2.88 -9.29
CA THR A 234 9.73 2.04 -8.41
C THR A 234 9.90 0.57 -8.72
N VAL A 235 9.57 -0.32 -7.79
CA VAL A 235 9.62 -1.77 -8.00
C VAL A 235 8.53 -2.26 -8.94
N SER A 236 7.41 -1.55 -8.99
CA SER A 236 6.32 -1.74 -9.94
C SER A 236 5.62 -0.41 -10.21
N HIS A 237 4.65 -0.38 -11.11
CA HIS A 237 3.88 0.82 -11.43
C HIS A 237 2.95 1.29 -10.28
N THR A 238 2.69 0.44 -9.28
CA THR A 238 1.88 0.78 -8.10
C THR A 238 2.69 0.82 -6.82
N LEU A 239 3.71 -0.05 -6.69
CA LEU A 239 4.47 -0.24 -5.46
C LEU A 239 5.82 0.47 -5.49
N TRP A 240 6.14 1.12 -4.39
CA TRP A 240 7.46 1.63 -4.06
C TRP A 240 7.98 0.89 -2.83
N ALA A 241 9.22 0.43 -2.88
CA ALA A 241 9.86 -0.27 -1.76
C ALA A 241 11.27 0.26 -1.52
N MET A 242 11.66 0.31 -0.25
CA MET A 242 12.99 0.69 0.18
C MET A 242 13.55 -0.37 1.13
N TYR A 243 14.84 -0.66 1.01
CA TYR A 243 15.56 -1.45 2.00
C TYR A 243 16.40 -0.50 2.84
N GLY A 244 16.04 -0.32 4.11
CA GLY A 244 16.54 0.78 4.93
C GLY A 244 17.14 0.36 6.25
N ALA A 245 17.95 1.26 6.82
CA ALA A 245 18.58 1.11 8.12
C ALA A 245 18.41 2.37 8.98
N VAL A 246 18.34 2.17 10.31
CA VAL A 246 18.45 3.21 11.32
C VAL A 246 19.67 2.89 12.18
N ARG A 247 20.68 3.78 12.18
CA ARG A 247 21.92 3.59 12.94
C ARG A 247 21.63 3.50 14.44
N ALA A 248 22.50 2.77 15.16
CA ALA A 248 22.48 2.75 16.61
C ALA A 248 22.53 4.18 17.20
N GLY A 249 21.70 4.44 18.22
CA GLY A 249 21.64 5.73 18.89
C GLY A 249 21.16 6.89 18.02
N SER A 250 20.45 6.65 16.92
CA SER A 250 20.04 7.70 15.98
C SER A 250 18.51 7.82 15.85
N CYS A 251 18.10 9.04 15.43
CA CYS A 251 16.70 9.35 15.14
C CYS A 251 16.63 9.96 13.74
N GLN A 252 15.69 9.49 12.93
CA GLN A 252 15.34 10.15 11.68
C GLN A 252 14.41 11.33 11.99
N PRO A 253 14.69 12.57 11.55
CA PRO A 253 13.76 13.67 11.69
C PRO A 253 12.41 13.37 11.06
N PRO A 254 11.32 13.96 11.56
CA PRO A 254 9.99 13.74 11.04
C PRO A 254 9.89 14.00 9.54
N HIS A 255 9.18 13.12 8.86
CA HIS A 255 8.81 13.28 7.46
C HIS A 255 7.38 12.77 7.24
N ARG A 256 6.78 13.14 6.13
CA ARG A 256 5.45 12.67 5.72
C ARG A 256 5.36 12.51 4.20
N HIS A 257 4.41 11.71 3.77
CA HIS A 257 4.05 11.51 2.36
C HIS A 257 2.57 11.18 2.23
N GLN A 258 1.99 11.37 1.02
CA GLN A 258 0.58 11.07 0.74
C GLN A 258 0.30 9.58 0.55
N SER A 259 1.30 8.79 0.22
CA SER A 259 1.16 7.33 0.15
C SER A 259 0.94 6.74 1.54
N VAL A 260 0.19 5.62 1.60
CA VAL A 260 0.25 4.77 2.77
C VAL A 260 1.59 4.03 2.78
N ALA A 261 2.20 3.86 3.97
CA ALA A 261 3.32 2.95 4.14
C ALA A 261 2.93 1.76 5.00
N ILE A 262 3.37 0.58 4.60
CA ILE A 262 3.28 -0.66 5.36
C ILE A 262 4.71 -1.11 5.60
N ASP A 263 5.19 -0.86 6.82
CA ASP A 263 6.60 -0.99 7.19
C ASP A 263 6.83 -2.34 7.87
N LEU A 264 7.62 -3.22 7.22
CA LEU A 264 8.10 -4.45 7.82
C LEU A 264 9.40 -4.19 8.58
N ILE A 265 9.48 -4.58 9.83
CA ILE A 265 10.71 -4.59 10.61
C ILE A 265 11.46 -5.90 10.35
N ILE A 266 12.61 -5.80 9.68
CA ILE A 266 13.42 -6.97 9.33
C ILE A 266 14.15 -7.47 10.56
N ASP A 267 14.92 -6.58 11.20
CA ASP A 267 15.57 -6.85 12.47
C ASP A 267 15.76 -5.57 13.29
N CYS A 268 15.75 -5.70 14.59
CA CYS A 268 16.06 -4.62 15.54
C CYS A 268 16.33 -5.21 16.92
N ASP A 269 17.02 -4.44 17.77
CA ASP A 269 17.08 -4.68 19.20
C ASP A 269 15.98 -3.87 19.95
N PRO A 270 15.64 -4.20 21.19
CA PRO A 270 14.75 -3.39 22.02
C PRO A 270 15.23 -1.93 22.11
N GLY A 271 14.27 -0.99 22.04
CA GLY A 271 14.56 0.45 22.01
C GLY A 271 14.45 1.08 20.61
N CYS A 272 14.01 0.28 19.62
CA CYS A 272 13.64 0.80 18.30
C CYS A 272 12.13 1.04 18.22
N TYR A 273 11.72 2.19 17.66
CA TYR A 273 10.32 2.56 17.56
C TYR A 273 10.07 3.61 16.48
N THR A 274 8.81 3.79 16.12
CA THR A 274 8.34 4.88 15.25
C THR A 274 7.41 5.80 16.03
N LEU A 275 7.63 7.11 15.94
CA LEU A 275 6.69 8.14 16.38
C LEU A 275 5.85 8.58 15.18
N VAL A 276 4.51 8.63 15.34
CA VAL A 276 3.58 8.98 14.26
C VAL A 276 2.52 9.94 14.77
N GLY A 277 2.21 10.98 13.99
CA GLY A 277 1.15 11.94 14.33
C GLY A 277 0.74 12.84 13.18
N PRO A 278 -0.45 13.48 13.26
CA PRO A 278 -1.00 14.25 12.14
C PRO A 278 -0.34 15.64 11.98
N ALA A 279 0.31 16.16 13.00
CA ALA A 279 0.82 17.54 13.02
C ALA A 279 2.19 17.63 13.70
N LEU A 280 2.90 18.73 13.42
CA LEU A 280 4.13 19.10 14.11
C LEU A 280 3.87 20.21 15.12
N ALA A 281 4.65 20.21 16.20
CA ALA A 281 4.81 21.32 17.09
C ALA A 281 5.74 22.37 16.48
N ASP A 282 5.80 23.58 17.05
CA ASP A 282 6.61 24.70 16.57
C ASP A 282 8.12 24.38 16.51
N ASN A 283 8.58 23.48 17.34
CA ASN A 283 9.98 23.02 17.36
C ASN A 283 10.28 21.92 16.32
N GLY A 284 9.32 21.56 15.46
CA GLY A 284 9.48 20.53 14.44
C GLY A 284 9.31 19.09 14.93
N SER A 285 9.05 18.86 16.21
CA SER A 285 8.69 17.51 16.73
C SER A 285 7.25 17.15 16.39
N ILE A 286 6.93 15.85 16.37
CA ILE A 286 5.56 15.40 16.14
C ILE A 286 4.71 15.71 17.37
N LEU A 287 3.58 16.38 17.15
CA LEU A 287 2.67 16.77 18.23
C LEU A 287 1.87 15.55 18.73
N ASN A 288 1.95 15.27 20.06
CA ASN A 288 1.27 14.15 20.70
C ASN A 288 1.41 12.83 19.92
N PRO A 289 2.64 12.36 19.65
CA PRO A 289 2.84 11.22 18.78
C PRO A 289 2.33 9.94 19.42
N LYS A 290 1.77 9.05 18.58
CA LYS A 290 1.67 7.63 18.92
C LYS A 290 3.04 6.99 18.74
N ARG A 291 3.51 6.27 19.76
CA ARG A 291 4.72 5.45 19.72
C ARG A 291 4.37 4.02 19.30
N ILE A 292 5.09 3.50 18.31
CA ILE A 292 4.96 2.15 17.79
C ILE A 292 6.27 1.44 18.03
N GLU A 293 6.31 0.51 18.98
CA GLU A 293 7.50 -0.29 19.30
C GLU A 293 7.80 -1.26 18.15
N TRP A 294 9.08 -1.45 17.87
CA TRP A 294 9.53 -2.38 16.84
C TRP A 294 9.82 -3.75 17.42
N GLU A 295 9.40 -4.78 16.68
CA GLU A 295 9.74 -6.18 16.93
C GLU A 295 10.21 -6.78 15.61
N PRO A 296 11.32 -7.58 15.58
CA PRO A 296 11.74 -8.29 14.35
C PRO A 296 10.61 -9.15 13.78
N GLY A 297 10.32 -8.99 12.48
CA GLY A 297 9.19 -9.62 11.81
C GLY A 297 7.84 -8.96 12.06
N GLY A 298 7.79 -7.87 12.83
CA GLY A 298 6.57 -7.05 13.00
C GLY A 298 6.30 -6.14 11.80
N VAL A 299 5.03 -5.75 11.64
CA VAL A 299 4.57 -4.83 10.59
C VAL A 299 3.72 -3.73 11.21
N PHE A 300 3.85 -2.50 10.71
CA PHE A 300 2.94 -1.42 11.08
C PHE A 300 2.53 -0.57 9.87
N VAL A 301 1.39 0.12 10.01
CA VAL A 301 0.86 1.04 8.99
C VAL A 301 1.12 2.48 9.41
N THR A 302 1.73 3.25 8.50
CA THR A 302 1.82 4.71 8.57
C THR A 302 0.75 5.33 7.68
N PRO A 303 -0.24 6.04 8.26
CA PRO A 303 -1.33 6.65 7.49
C PRO A 303 -0.85 7.74 6.54
N PRO A 304 -1.52 7.94 5.38
CA PRO A 304 -1.22 9.02 4.45
C PRO A 304 -1.21 10.39 5.12
N GLY A 305 -0.20 11.21 4.78
CA GLY A 305 -0.08 12.58 5.27
C GLY A 305 0.37 12.74 6.73
N HIS A 306 0.52 11.63 7.48
CA HIS A 306 0.99 11.70 8.85
C HIS A 306 2.52 11.85 8.93
N TRP A 307 2.96 12.72 9.83
CA TRP A 307 4.36 12.85 10.17
C TRP A 307 4.82 11.62 10.95
N HIS A 308 5.98 11.08 10.59
CA HIS A 308 6.57 9.96 11.29
C HIS A 308 8.10 10.09 11.36
N ALA A 309 8.67 9.50 12.42
CA ALA A 309 10.08 9.52 12.73
C ALA A 309 10.49 8.15 13.27
N HIS A 310 11.53 7.55 12.68
CA HIS A 310 12.08 6.29 13.16
C HIS A 310 13.21 6.56 14.13
N VAL A 311 13.18 5.91 15.28
CA VAL A 311 14.13 6.09 16.38
C VAL A 311 14.75 4.74 16.72
N ASN A 312 16.06 4.74 16.88
CA ASN A 312 16.83 3.59 17.33
C ASN A 312 17.69 4.01 18.53
N GLU A 313 17.20 3.74 19.74
CA GLU A 313 17.93 3.95 20.99
C GLU A 313 18.78 2.74 21.38
N SER A 314 18.80 1.68 20.56
CA SER A 314 19.57 0.47 20.81
C SER A 314 21.05 0.63 20.44
N GLY A 315 21.84 -0.37 20.79
CA GLY A 315 23.29 -0.41 20.48
C GLY A 315 23.63 -0.98 19.11
N ARG A 316 22.63 -1.40 18.29
CA ARG A 316 22.84 -2.06 17.00
C ARG A 316 22.02 -1.37 15.90
N VAL A 317 22.47 -1.48 14.66
CA VAL A 317 21.69 -1.02 13.49
C VAL A 317 20.39 -1.82 13.38
N ALA A 318 19.29 -1.14 13.14
CA ALA A 318 18.00 -1.75 12.87
C ALA A 318 17.66 -1.64 11.38
N HIS A 319 16.99 -2.64 10.81
CA HIS A 319 16.64 -2.72 9.40
C HIS A 319 15.13 -2.81 9.21
N LEU A 320 14.64 -2.10 8.19
CA LEU A 320 13.22 -2.08 7.84
C LEU A 320 13.03 -2.08 6.32
N LEU A 321 11.85 -2.55 5.90
CA LEU A 321 11.40 -2.57 4.50
C LEU A 321 10.06 -1.82 4.40
N PRO A 322 10.08 -0.50 4.18
CA PRO A 322 8.89 0.26 3.87
C PRO A 322 8.38 -0.10 2.47
N ILE A 323 7.08 -0.44 2.38
CA ILE A 323 6.38 -0.67 1.13
C ILE A 323 5.21 0.30 1.06
N GLN A 324 5.09 1.02 -0.06
CA GLN A 324 4.13 2.11 -0.23
C GLN A 324 3.39 1.99 -1.57
N ASP A 325 2.18 2.55 -1.65
CA ASP A 325 1.47 2.77 -2.91
C ASP A 325 1.98 4.01 -3.66
N ALA A 326 3.17 4.48 -3.32
CA ALA A 326 3.80 5.67 -3.88
C ALA A 326 4.11 5.57 -5.39
N GLY A 327 4.18 4.36 -5.94
CA GLY A 327 4.28 4.17 -7.40
C GLY A 327 3.06 4.75 -8.12
N LEU A 328 1.86 4.46 -7.62
CA LEU A 328 0.61 5.03 -8.14
C LEU A 328 0.58 6.56 -7.94
N HIS A 329 0.92 7.05 -6.75
CA HIS A 329 0.97 8.49 -6.47
C HIS A 329 1.99 9.23 -7.35
N THR A 330 3.11 8.61 -7.68
CA THR A 330 4.10 9.15 -8.64
C THR A 330 3.48 9.27 -10.03
N TYR A 331 2.80 8.23 -10.51
CA TYR A 331 2.10 8.28 -11.80
C TYR A 331 1.04 9.38 -11.85
N LEU A 332 0.23 9.50 -10.79
CA LEU A 332 -0.83 10.51 -10.65
C LEU A 332 -0.29 11.94 -10.40
N ARG A 333 1.02 12.14 -10.16
CA ARG A 333 1.66 13.41 -9.76
C ARG A 333 1.11 13.98 -8.46
N SER A 334 0.62 13.12 -7.59
CA SER A 334 0.09 13.46 -6.26
C SER A 334 1.04 13.13 -5.11
N LEU A 335 2.20 12.53 -5.40
CA LEU A 335 3.19 12.24 -4.38
C LEU A 335 3.85 13.54 -3.90
N ASP A 336 3.69 13.83 -2.61
CA ASP A 336 4.31 14.97 -1.93
C ASP A 336 5.03 14.45 -0.67
N ILE A 337 6.35 14.36 -0.73
CA ILE A 337 7.19 13.95 0.40
C ILE A 337 7.77 15.19 1.03
N ARG A 338 7.58 15.36 2.34
CA ARG A 338 8.09 16.49 3.11
C ARG A 338 8.95 16.04 4.26
N PHE A 339 10.04 16.76 4.48
CA PHE A 339 11.01 16.53 5.54
C PHE A 339 11.07 17.73 6.45
N THR A 340 11.34 17.49 7.74
CA THR A 340 11.75 18.53 8.69
C THR A 340 13.27 18.52 8.77
N GLY A 341 13.93 19.64 8.51
CA GLY A 341 15.39 19.78 8.59
C GLY A 341 16.11 19.45 7.30
#